data_4aa6d124d77d7ffa8ec3ecec21a3d7db
#
_entry.id   4aa6d124d77d7ffa8ec3ecec21a3d7db
#
_cell.length_a   1.000
_cell.length_b   1.000
_cell.length_c   1.000
_cell.angle_alpha   90.00
_cell.angle_beta   90.00
_cell.angle_gamma   90.00
#
_symmetry.space_group_name_H-M   'P 1'
#
loop_
_entity.id
_entity.type
_entity.pdbx_description
1 polymer ?
#
loop_
_entity_poly.entity_id
_entity_poly.type
_entity_poly.pdbx_seq_one_letter_code
_entity_poly.pdbx_strand_id
1 'polypeptide(L)'
;MDYGCWHPCYVHVGTTLGGFLAYGNFFLEGDSTTYFFQVVFAATAATIVSGAVAERTKFSAYLLFQPFICGVIYPIVTHWVWSGQGWLGDLGFVDFAGSGVVHMVGGFAALAAVQVVGPRIGKFDD
;
A
#
# COMPACT_ATOMS: atom_id res chain seq x y z
N MET A 1 -30.32 -1.19 2.84
CA MET A 1 -30.00 -0.13 1.89
C MET A 1 -28.75 -0.57 1.16
N ASP A 2 -28.94 -1.19 -0.01
CA ASP A 2 -27.83 -1.62 -0.86
C ASP A 2 -27.21 -0.36 -1.48
N TYR A 3 -26.18 0.16 -0.85
CA TYR A 3 -25.29 1.07 -1.53
C TYR A 3 -24.63 0.26 -2.64
N GLY A 4 -25.09 0.48 -3.89
CA GLY A 4 -24.52 -0.13 -5.08
C GLY A 4 -23.03 0.05 -5.06
N CYS A 5 -22.34 -0.92 -4.52
CA CYS A 5 -20.91 -1.01 -4.60
C CYS A 5 -20.53 -1.09 -6.06
N TRP A 6 -19.90 -0.08 -6.55
CA TRP A 6 -19.06 -0.17 -7.71
C TRP A 6 -17.96 -1.18 -7.35
N HIS A 7 -18.20 -2.45 -7.69
CA HIS A 7 -17.29 -3.57 -7.49
C HIS A 7 -16.30 -3.73 -8.66
N PRO A 8 -15.24 -2.94 -8.74
CA PRO A 8 -14.05 -3.44 -9.41
C PRO A 8 -12.87 -3.66 -8.44
N CYS A 9 -13.05 -3.47 -7.14
CA CYS A 9 -11.93 -3.50 -6.19
C CYS A 9 -11.95 -4.68 -5.21
N TYR A 10 -12.71 -5.75 -5.47
CA TYR A 10 -12.50 -6.98 -4.73
C TYR A 10 -11.17 -7.60 -5.19
N VAL A 11 -10.13 -7.28 -4.49
CA VAL A 11 -8.95 -8.13 -4.52
C VAL A 11 -9.41 -9.48 -3.95
N HIS A 12 -9.63 -10.45 -4.81
CA HIS A 12 -9.80 -11.83 -4.40
C HIS A 12 -8.46 -12.26 -3.79
N VAL A 13 -8.27 -11.87 -2.55
CA VAL A 13 -7.15 -12.34 -1.75
C VAL A 13 -7.56 -13.74 -1.30
N GLY A 14 -6.73 -14.73 -1.56
CA GLY A 14 -7.01 -16.12 -1.26
C GLY A 14 -7.50 -16.39 0.17
N THR A 15 -7.29 -17.55 0.69
CA THR A 15 -7.77 -17.96 2.02
C THR A 15 -7.31 -16.99 3.12
N THR A 16 -8.24 -16.49 3.91
CA THR A 16 -7.95 -15.50 4.97
C THR A 16 -7.67 -16.16 6.31
N LEU A 17 -6.76 -15.57 7.07
CA LEU A 17 -6.50 -15.91 8.46
C LEU A 17 -7.09 -14.81 9.35
N GLY A 18 -8.34 -15.01 9.78
CA GLY A 18 -9.02 -14.16 10.76
C GLY A 18 -9.20 -12.70 10.34
N GLY A 19 -9.28 -12.39 9.05
CA GLY A 19 -9.42 -11.02 8.54
C GLY A 19 -8.15 -10.15 8.60
N PHE A 20 -7.06 -10.64 9.16
CA PHE A 20 -5.80 -9.89 9.30
C PHE A 20 -4.78 -10.19 8.21
N LEU A 21 -4.70 -11.41 7.76
CA LEU A 21 -3.77 -11.85 6.73
C LEU A 21 -4.50 -12.71 5.71
N ALA A 22 -4.03 -12.68 4.48
CA ALA A 22 -4.45 -13.56 3.42
C ALA A 22 -3.24 -14.16 2.71
N TYR A 23 -3.41 -15.35 2.15
CA TYR A 23 -2.40 -16.01 1.35
C TYR A 23 -3.03 -16.63 0.09
N GLY A 24 -2.27 -16.71 -0.98
CA GLY A 24 -2.74 -17.15 -2.28
C GLY A 24 -2.82 -16.02 -3.31
N ASN A 25 -3.23 -16.36 -4.52
CA ASN A 25 -3.37 -15.44 -5.66
C ASN A 25 -2.10 -14.62 -5.95
N PHE A 26 -0.94 -15.27 -5.86
CA PHE A 26 0.33 -14.67 -6.24
C PHE A 26 0.52 -14.72 -7.78
N PHE A 27 1.26 -13.76 -8.33
CA PHE A 27 1.75 -13.78 -9.70
C PHE A 27 0.68 -14.03 -10.80
N LEU A 28 -0.32 -13.16 -10.90
CA LEU A 28 -1.37 -13.22 -11.92
C LEU A 28 -2.39 -14.37 -11.77
N GLU A 29 -2.48 -14.97 -10.61
CA GLU A 29 -3.59 -15.86 -10.30
C GLU A 29 -4.87 -15.02 -10.15
N GLY A 30 -5.77 -15.08 -11.13
CA GLY A 30 -7.02 -14.35 -11.12
C GLY A 30 -7.22 -13.46 -12.36
N ASP A 31 -8.06 -12.43 -12.23
CA ASP A 31 -8.33 -11.50 -13.33
C ASP A 31 -7.18 -10.53 -13.55
N SER A 32 -6.63 -10.54 -14.76
CA SER A 32 -5.49 -9.69 -15.16
C SER A 32 -5.78 -8.20 -15.03
N THR A 33 -7.03 -7.78 -15.24
CA THR A 33 -7.43 -6.37 -15.12
C THR A 33 -7.36 -5.90 -13.68
N THR A 34 -7.88 -6.69 -12.75
CA THR A 34 -7.82 -6.42 -11.32
C THR A 34 -6.38 -6.42 -10.82
N TYR A 35 -5.56 -7.36 -11.28
CA TYR A 35 -4.14 -7.40 -10.95
C TYR A 35 -3.42 -6.13 -11.40
N PHE A 36 -3.59 -5.74 -12.66
CA PHE A 36 -2.97 -4.52 -13.21
C PHE A 36 -3.39 -3.28 -12.43
N PHE A 37 -4.68 -3.17 -12.10
CA PHE A 37 -5.22 -2.07 -11.32
C PHE A 37 -4.56 -1.97 -9.94
N GLN A 38 -4.41 -3.10 -9.24
CA GLN A 38 -3.77 -3.12 -7.92
C GLN A 38 -2.26 -2.84 -7.96
N VAL A 39 -1.57 -3.27 -9.01
CA VAL A 39 -0.15 -2.96 -9.21
C VAL A 39 0.07 -1.44 -9.31
N VAL A 40 -0.79 -0.72 -10.02
CA VAL A 40 -0.69 0.74 -10.13
C VAL A 40 -0.86 1.43 -8.78
N PHE A 41 -1.78 0.96 -7.95
CA PHE A 41 -1.96 1.49 -6.59
C PHE A 41 -0.80 1.16 -5.66
N ALA A 42 -0.25 -0.05 -5.73
CA ALA A 42 0.94 -0.42 -4.97
C ALA A 42 2.14 0.44 -5.37
N ALA A 43 2.33 0.65 -6.68
CA ALA A 43 3.36 1.53 -7.21
C ALA A 43 3.18 2.98 -6.74
N THR A 44 1.93 3.45 -6.62
CA THR A 44 1.63 4.79 -6.11
C THR A 44 2.04 4.93 -4.64
N ALA A 45 1.69 3.97 -3.79
CA ALA A 45 2.12 3.97 -2.38
C ALA A 45 3.65 4.03 -2.26
N ALA A 46 4.36 3.22 -3.05
CA ALA A 46 5.81 3.20 -3.12
C ALA A 46 6.40 4.54 -3.61
N THR A 47 5.77 5.16 -4.60
CA THR A 47 6.21 6.44 -5.17
C THR A 47 6.08 7.59 -4.18
N ILE A 48 5.10 7.60 -3.30
CA ILE A 48 4.97 8.59 -2.22
C ILE A 48 6.23 8.59 -1.34
N VAL A 49 6.75 7.41 -1.00
CA VAL A 49 7.98 7.27 -0.22
C VAL A 49 9.19 7.82 -0.98
N SER A 50 9.25 7.64 -2.30
CA SER A 50 10.36 8.14 -3.12
C SER A 50 10.57 9.65 -2.99
N GLY A 51 9.49 10.41 -3.00
CA GLY A 51 9.53 11.86 -2.83
C GLY A 51 10.09 12.30 -1.48
N ALA A 52 9.77 11.56 -0.43
CA ALA A 52 10.26 11.85 0.92
C ALA A 52 11.76 11.61 1.09
N VAL A 53 12.32 10.60 0.42
CA VAL A 53 13.73 10.22 0.54
C VAL A 53 14.63 10.75 -0.60
N ALA A 54 14.03 11.46 -1.55
CA ALA A 54 14.75 12.04 -2.67
C ALA A 54 15.93 12.93 -2.21
N GLU A 55 17.02 12.92 -2.98
CA GLU A 55 18.25 13.71 -2.75
C GLU A 55 19.04 13.37 -1.49
N ARG A 56 18.61 12.40 -0.68
CA ARG A 56 19.27 12.05 0.59
C ARG A 56 19.42 10.55 0.84
N THR A 57 18.99 9.73 -0.10
CA THR A 57 19.08 8.28 0.00
C THR A 57 19.76 7.70 -1.24
N LYS A 58 20.62 6.71 -1.05
CA LYS A 58 21.23 5.99 -2.18
C LYS A 58 20.14 5.24 -2.94
N PHE A 59 20.18 5.30 -4.27
CA PHE A 59 19.21 4.63 -5.13
C PHE A 59 19.12 3.11 -4.87
N SER A 60 20.24 2.46 -4.57
CA SER A 60 20.25 1.03 -4.22
C SER A 60 19.46 0.73 -2.94
N ALA A 61 19.53 1.60 -1.94
CA ALA A 61 18.73 1.43 -0.73
C ALA A 61 17.24 1.58 -1.03
N TYR A 62 16.88 2.55 -1.87
CA TYR A 62 15.51 2.72 -2.35
C TYR A 62 15.00 1.43 -3.02
N LEU A 63 15.78 0.84 -3.94
CA LEU A 63 15.41 -0.41 -4.61
C LEU A 63 15.24 -1.61 -3.67
N LEU A 64 15.95 -1.61 -2.54
CA LEU A 64 15.84 -2.70 -1.56
C LEU A 64 14.58 -2.63 -0.71
N PHE A 65 14.12 -1.45 -0.32
CA PHE A 65 12.93 -1.36 0.53
C PHE A 65 11.61 -1.30 -0.26
N GLN A 66 11.62 -0.97 -1.54
CA GLN A 66 10.42 -0.94 -2.37
C GLN A 66 9.68 -2.28 -2.46
N PRO A 67 10.36 -3.42 -2.72
CA PRO A 67 9.71 -4.73 -2.69
C PRO A 67 9.06 -5.05 -1.33
N PHE A 68 9.63 -4.56 -0.23
CA PHE A 68 9.04 -4.75 1.09
C PHE A 68 7.75 -3.93 1.26
N ILE A 69 7.73 -2.69 0.80
CA ILE A 69 6.52 -1.87 0.83
C ILE A 69 5.43 -2.48 -0.06
N CYS A 70 5.75 -2.80 -1.32
CA CYS A 70 4.78 -3.32 -2.28
C CYS A 70 4.36 -4.76 -2.02
N GLY A 71 5.26 -5.60 -1.50
CA GLY A 71 5.04 -7.03 -1.33
C GLY A 71 4.58 -7.45 0.07
N VAL A 72 4.76 -6.61 1.06
CA VAL A 72 4.40 -6.94 2.45
C VAL A 72 3.43 -5.91 3.02
N ILE A 73 3.83 -4.65 3.14
CA ILE A 73 3.03 -3.64 3.86
C ILE A 73 1.73 -3.35 3.10
N TYR A 74 1.84 -3.03 1.83
CA TYR A 74 0.68 -2.65 1.01
C TYR A 74 -0.37 -3.78 0.91
N PRO A 75 -0.04 -5.04 0.59
CA PRO A 75 -1.03 -6.11 0.51
C PRO A 75 -1.75 -6.38 1.83
N ILE A 76 -1.07 -6.28 2.96
CA ILE A 76 -1.68 -6.45 4.28
C ILE A 76 -2.76 -5.38 4.52
N VAL A 77 -2.44 -4.12 4.30
CA VAL A 77 -3.40 -3.01 4.51
C VAL A 77 -4.54 -3.06 3.48
N THR A 78 -4.23 -3.39 2.23
CA THR A 78 -5.22 -3.58 1.17
C THR A 78 -6.21 -4.69 1.55
N HIS A 79 -5.73 -5.79 2.11
CA HIS A 79 -6.58 -6.87 2.61
C HIS A 79 -7.51 -6.38 3.73
N TRP A 80 -7.03 -5.60 4.68
CA TRP A 80 -7.84 -5.11 5.79
C TRP A 80 -9.04 -4.28 5.35
N VAL A 81 -8.92 -3.56 4.24
CA VAL A 81 -9.93 -2.58 3.80
C VAL A 81 -10.72 -3.05 2.59
N TRP A 82 -10.03 -3.54 1.56
CA TRP A 82 -10.63 -3.76 0.24
C TRP A 82 -10.91 -5.22 -0.10
N SER A 83 -10.54 -6.18 0.73
CA SER A 83 -10.76 -7.60 0.42
C SER A 83 -12.21 -8.08 0.61
N GLY A 84 -13.05 -7.29 1.28
CA GLY A 84 -14.40 -7.73 1.68
C GLY A 84 -14.41 -8.79 2.80
N GLN A 85 -13.25 -9.13 3.33
CA GLN A 85 -13.03 -10.09 4.42
C GLN A 85 -12.03 -9.54 5.45
N GLY A 86 -11.66 -8.27 5.31
CA GLY A 86 -10.74 -7.59 6.17
C GLY A 86 -11.43 -7.01 7.40
N TRP A 87 -10.77 -7.11 8.55
CA TRP A 87 -11.31 -6.66 9.83
C TRP A 87 -11.70 -5.17 9.86
N LEU A 88 -10.99 -4.33 9.12
CA LEU A 88 -11.27 -2.90 9.08
C LEU A 88 -12.53 -2.60 8.25
N GLY A 89 -12.72 -3.34 7.15
CA GLY A 89 -13.94 -3.31 6.35
C GLY A 89 -15.15 -3.77 7.16
N ASP A 90 -15.00 -4.82 7.96
CA ASP A 90 -16.06 -5.35 8.83
C ASP A 90 -16.47 -4.33 9.93
N LEU A 91 -15.57 -3.47 10.36
CA LEU A 91 -15.86 -2.35 11.26
C LEU A 91 -16.54 -1.16 10.56
N GLY A 92 -16.77 -1.24 9.25
CA GLY A 92 -17.42 -0.18 8.48
C GLY A 92 -16.47 0.90 7.96
N PHE A 93 -15.15 0.67 7.97
CA PHE A 93 -14.20 1.58 7.36
C PHE A 93 -14.34 1.56 5.84
N VAL A 94 -14.53 2.73 5.25
CA VAL A 94 -14.69 2.89 3.79
C VAL A 94 -13.54 3.74 3.25
N ASP A 95 -12.80 3.19 2.31
CA ASP A 95 -11.82 3.90 1.52
C ASP A 95 -12.16 3.77 0.04
N PHE A 96 -12.69 4.83 -0.54
CA PHE A 96 -13.20 4.80 -1.91
C PHE A 96 -12.07 4.78 -2.96
N ALA A 97 -11.02 5.57 -2.75
CA ALA A 97 -9.99 5.82 -3.76
C ALA A 97 -8.53 5.64 -3.25
N GLY A 98 -8.34 5.04 -2.09
CA GLY A 98 -7.01 4.76 -1.57
C GLY A 98 -6.41 5.87 -0.70
N SER A 99 -7.22 6.77 -0.12
CA SER A 99 -6.70 7.77 0.81
C SER A 99 -6.05 7.12 2.05
N GLY A 100 -6.65 6.06 2.58
CA GLY A 100 -6.08 5.23 3.64
C GLY A 100 -5.12 4.19 3.11
N VAL A 101 -5.60 3.34 2.21
CA VAL A 101 -4.84 2.16 1.74
C VAL A 101 -3.58 2.53 0.95
N VAL A 102 -3.62 3.59 0.16
CA VAL A 102 -2.50 4.01 -0.69
C VAL A 102 -1.73 5.18 -0.08
N HIS A 103 -2.40 6.32 0.09
CA HIS A 103 -1.72 7.55 0.48
C HIS A 103 -1.28 7.57 1.94
N MET A 104 -2.09 7.08 2.86
CA MET A 104 -1.70 7.02 4.26
C MET A 104 -0.61 5.97 4.48
N VAL A 105 -0.67 4.82 3.82
CA VAL A 105 0.40 3.80 3.86
C VAL A 105 1.70 4.38 3.33
N GLY A 106 1.67 5.02 2.15
CA GLY A 106 2.84 5.70 1.60
C GLY A 106 3.36 6.82 2.50
N GLY A 107 2.46 7.61 3.09
CA GLY A 107 2.80 8.71 4.00
C GLY A 107 3.46 8.24 5.30
N PHE A 108 2.95 7.20 5.95
CA PHE A 108 3.56 6.64 7.16
C PHE A 108 4.89 5.94 6.86
N ALA A 109 5.01 5.23 5.74
CA ALA A 109 6.28 4.66 5.31
C ALA A 109 7.31 5.76 5.01
N ALA A 110 6.89 6.85 4.38
CA ALA A 110 7.71 8.03 4.14
C ALA A 110 8.14 8.69 5.46
N LEU A 111 7.23 8.86 6.42
CA LEU A 111 7.54 9.40 7.74
C LEU A 111 8.60 8.57 8.46
N ALA A 112 8.45 7.25 8.47
CA ALA A 112 9.45 6.36 9.05
C ALA A 112 10.80 6.49 8.35
N ALA A 113 10.80 6.54 7.02
CA ALA A 113 12.03 6.69 6.23
C ALA A 113 12.75 8.01 6.53
N VAL A 114 12.05 9.14 6.61
CA VAL A 114 12.68 10.43 6.88
C VAL A 114 13.22 10.56 8.31
N GLN A 115 12.63 9.87 9.28
CA GLN A 115 13.16 9.81 10.63
C GLN A 115 14.52 9.12 10.69
N VAL A 116 14.71 8.08 9.86
CA VAL A 116 15.99 7.34 9.78
C VAL A 116 17.03 8.10 8.96
N VAL A 117 16.64 8.68 7.82
CA VAL A 117 17.57 9.32 6.88
C VAL A 117 17.96 10.73 7.32
N GLY A 118 17.11 11.42 8.06
CA GLY A 118 17.33 12.79 8.50
C GLY A 118 17.09 13.86 7.43
N PRO A 119 17.46 15.13 7.71
CA PRO A 119 17.26 16.23 6.78
C PRO A 119 18.22 16.19 5.59
N ARG A 120 17.90 16.92 4.54
CA ARG A 120 18.81 17.16 3.42
C ARG A 120 20.00 18.04 3.89
N ILE A 121 21.16 17.78 3.30
CA ILE A 121 22.36 18.61 3.54
C ILE A 121 22.05 20.05 3.15
N GLY A 122 22.42 21.00 4.00
CA GLY A 122 22.20 22.44 3.77
C GLY A 122 20.76 22.94 3.95
N LYS A 123 19.83 22.09 4.44
CA LYS A 123 18.44 22.52 4.61
C LYS A 123 18.22 23.39 5.86
N PHE A 124 18.99 23.18 6.89
CA PHE A 124 18.90 23.86 8.18
C PHE A 124 20.24 24.48 8.61
N ASP A 125 21.21 24.56 7.70
CA ASP A 125 22.45 25.27 7.91
C ASP A 125 22.17 26.78 7.75
N ASP A 126 22.23 27.55 8.83
CA ASP A 126 22.17 29.01 8.85
C ASP A 126 23.48 29.61 8.40
#